data_ea87c1a81d7fc0ebafaffa9cc1a64de3
#
_entry.id   ea87c1a81d7fc0ebafaffa9cc1a64de3
#
_cell.length_a   1.000
_cell.length_b   1.000
_cell.length_c   1.000
_cell.angle_alpha   90.00
_cell.angle_beta   90.00
_cell.angle_gamma   90.00
#
_symmetry.space_group_name_H-M   'P 1'
#
loop_
_entity.id
_entity.type
_entity.pdbx_description
1 polymer ?
#
loop_
_entity_poly.entity_id
_entity_poly.type
_entity_poly.pdbx_seq_one_letter_code
_entity_poly.pdbx_strand_id
1 'polypeptide(L)'
;MLSTSDKQYLQSLIREGEHQQQDFKYRVSDAQKLAKSVSAFANTDGGRLLIGVRDDGNMSGVRSEEEIYMMHQAAYRYCSPESSIRFDTYHVDGRTIVVVTVPPSDRRPIYAIGDEGVKKAYIRIADENIVASPVHLALWRASQSPQGTMMTYTDAVKKILEVLQEQRLPLNQIVRRSHLPRPKVISLLARLIHFRVIQWEYTNQQFFFG
;
A
#
# COMPACT_ATOMS: atom_id res chain seq x y z
N MET A 1 31.70 19.58 0.08
CA MET A 1 31.84 19.01 -1.29
C MET A 1 30.75 17.97 -1.46
N LEU A 2 29.76 18.24 -2.28
CA LEU A 2 28.68 17.30 -2.60
C LEU A 2 29.28 16.17 -3.43
N SER A 3 29.06 14.94 -3.03
CA SER A 3 29.61 13.80 -3.74
C SER A 3 28.91 13.64 -5.08
N THR A 4 29.68 13.49 -6.14
CA THR A 4 29.20 13.08 -7.48
C THR A 4 28.27 11.86 -7.38
N SER A 5 28.43 11.08 -6.34
CA SER A 5 27.63 9.94 -5.92
C SER A 5 26.16 10.27 -5.65
N ASP A 6 25.85 11.35 -4.91
CA ASP A 6 24.47 11.68 -4.50
C ASP A 6 23.60 12.12 -5.70
N LYS A 7 24.21 12.90 -6.60
CA LYS A 7 23.54 13.30 -7.84
C LYS A 7 23.27 12.11 -8.73
N GLN A 8 24.24 11.23 -8.89
CA GLN A 8 24.10 10.01 -9.70
C GLN A 8 23.04 9.08 -9.10
N TYR A 9 23.03 8.94 -7.77
CA TYR A 9 22.04 8.15 -7.06
C TYR A 9 20.64 8.69 -7.29
N LEU A 10 20.37 9.99 -7.04
CA LEU A 10 19.06 10.59 -7.30
C LEU A 10 18.64 10.47 -8.75
N GLN A 11 19.56 10.69 -9.70
CA GLN A 11 19.27 10.53 -11.12
C GLN A 11 18.93 9.09 -11.49
N SER A 12 19.50 8.09 -10.80
CA SER A 12 19.13 6.69 -11.01
C SER A 12 17.70 6.42 -10.52
N LEU A 13 17.34 6.92 -9.34
CA LEU A 13 15.97 6.82 -8.81
C LEU A 13 14.94 7.48 -9.74
N ILE A 14 15.23 8.70 -10.19
CA ILE A 14 14.34 9.45 -11.09
C ILE A 14 14.14 8.72 -12.44
N ARG A 15 15.20 8.09 -12.96
CA ARG A 15 15.10 7.29 -14.21
C ARG A 15 14.24 6.04 -14.07
N GLU A 16 14.12 5.47 -12.87
CA GLU A 16 13.19 4.36 -12.61
C GLU A 16 11.72 4.78 -12.79
N GLY A 17 11.41 6.08 -12.61
CA GLY A 17 10.04 6.60 -12.66
C GLY A 17 9.21 6.22 -11.44
N GLU A 18 7.92 6.50 -11.49
CA GLU A 18 6.96 6.03 -10.49
C GLU A 18 6.60 4.56 -10.75
N HIS A 19 6.53 3.77 -9.68
CA HIS A 19 6.24 2.34 -9.76
C HIS A 19 5.78 1.81 -8.39
N GLN A 20 5.67 0.49 -8.26
CA GLN A 20 5.21 -0.22 -7.06
C GLN A 20 5.86 0.27 -5.75
N GLN A 21 7.14 0.63 -5.78
CA GLN A 21 7.91 1.03 -4.60
C GLN A 21 8.49 2.45 -4.69
N GLN A 22 8.01 3.26 -5.62
CA GLN A 22 8.46 4.64 -5.78
C GLN A 22 7.34 5.56 -6.24
N ASP A 23 7.32 6.77 -5.66
CA ASP A 23 6.34 7.80 -5.99
C ASP A 23 6.99 9.19 -5.89
N PHE A 24 6.64 10.11 -6.79
CA PHE A 24 7.17 11.48 -6.81
C PHE A 24 6.18 12.45 -6.18
N LYS A 25 6.69 13.42 -5.46
CA LYS A 25 5.87 14.49 -4.87
C LYS A 25 6.53 15.83 -5.09
N TYR A 26 5.98 16.58 -6.04
CA TYR A 26 6.45 17.94 -6.33
C TYR A 26 6.32 18.86 -5.12
N ARG A 27 5.21 18.74 -4.38
CA ARG A 27 4.89 19.51 -3.18
C ARG A 27 4.17 18.65 -2.16
N VAL A 28 4.42 18.96 -0.90
CA VAL A 28 3.76 18.35 0.24
C VAL A 28 2.97 19.43 0.96
N SER A 29 1.66 19.52 0.68
CA SER A 29 0.76 20.50 1.29
C SER A 29 -0.38 19.89 2.11
N ASP A 30 -0.49 18.56 2.12
CA ASP A 30 -1.62 17.84 2.74
C ASP A 30 -1.13 16.51 3.32
N ALA A 31 -0.98 16.47 4.64
CA ALA A 31 -0.51 15.29 5.37
C ALA A 31 -1.50 14.11 5.28
N GLN A 32 -2.81 14.35 5.17
CA GLN A 32 -3.80 13.29 5.04
C GLN A 32 -3.70 12.60 3.67
N LYS A 33 -3.44 13.36 2.60
CA LYS A 33 -3.19 12.77 1.28
C LYS A 33 -1.93 11.93 1.27
N LEU A 34 -0.86 12.41 1.91
CA LEU A 34 0.38 11.66 2.04
C LEU A 34 0.22 10.39 2.86
N ALA A 35 -0.60 10.41 3.91
CA ALA A 35 -0.90 9.23 4.71
C ALA A 35 -1.45 8.06 3.88
N LYS A 36 -2.13 8.34 2.76
CA LYS A 36 -2.57 7.30 1.81
C LYS A 36 -1.38 6.58 1.17
N SER A 37 -0.35 7.33 0.73
CA SER A 37 0.88 6.75 0.16
C SER A 37 1.68 6.00 1.22
N VAL A 38 1.79 6.56 2.44
CA VAL A 38 2.43 5.86 3.57
C VAL A 38 1.71 4.55 3.89
N SER A 39 0.38 4.59 4.01
CA SER A 39 -0.46 3.40 4.21
C SER A 39 -0.24 2.37 3.10
N ALA A 40 -0.28 2.81 1.83
CA ALA A 40 -0.14 1.92 0.69
C ALA A 40 1.23 1.22 0.67
N PHE A 41 2.32 1.94 0.87
CA PHE A 41 3.66 1.35 0.95
C PHE A 41 3.81 0.42 2.16
N ALA A 42 3.41 0.87 3.36
CA ALA A 42 3.52 0.08 4.58
C ALA A 42 2.72 -1.23 4.51
N ASN A 43 1.58 -1.24 3.83
CA ASN A 43 0.74 -2.42 3.66
C ASN A 43 1.17 -3.35 2.52
N THR A 44 2.10 -2.91 1.67
CA THR A 44 2.56 -3.71 0.52
C THR A 44 4.05 -4.08 0.69
N ASP A 45 4.89 -3.67 -0.22
CA ASP A 45 6.30 -4.06 -0.27
C ASP A 45 7.24 -2.97 0.27
N GLY A 46 6.68 -1.97 0.95
CA GLY A 46 7.39 -0.74 1.27
C GLY A 46 7.58 0.13 0.02
N GLY A 47 8.32 1.21 0.18
CA GLY A 47 8.61 2.10 -0.92
C GLY A 47 9.26 3.40 -0.47
N ARG A 48 9.39 4.33 -1.40
CA ARG A 48 9.99 5.64 -1.18
C ARG A 48 9.21 6.75 -1.87
N LEU A 49 9.17 7.90 -1.22
CA LEU A 49 8.65 9.15 -1.78
C LEU A 49 9.81 10.08 -2.06
N LEU A 50 9.94 10.55 -3.28
CA LEU A 50 10.92 11.56 -3.67
C LEU A 50 10.24 12.94 -3.61
N ILE A 51 10.48 13.68 -2.52
CA ILE A 51 9.90 15.01 -2.30
C ILE A 51 10.76 16.06 -2.98
N GLY A 52 10.12 16.94 -3.74
CA GLY A 52 10.78 17.96 -4.56
C GLY A 52 11.08 17.49 -5.99
N VAL A 53 10.49 16.37 -6.40
CA VAL A 53 10.55 15.83 -7.77
C VAL A 53 9.16 15.89 -8.40
N ARG A 54 9.06 16.32 -9.66
CA ARG A 54 7.83 16.35 -10.44
C ARG A 54 7.61 15.01 -11.14
N ASP A 55 6.39 14.75 -11.58
CA ASP A 55 6.02 13.54 -12.32
C ASP A 55 6.82 13.34 -13.62
N ASP A 56 7.31 14.43 -14.23
CA ASP A 56 8.20 14.41 -15.38
C ASP A 56 9.68 14.14 -15.03
N GLY A 57 10.00 13.90 -13.75
CA GLY A 57 11.34 13.67 -13.24
C GLY A 57 12.17 14.94 -12.99
N ASN A 58 11.61 16.14 -13.23
CA ASN A 58 12.33 17.38 -12.98
C ASN A 58 12.48 17.64 -11.48
N MET A 59 13.71 17.81 -11.01
CA MET A 59 14.01 18.20 -9.64
C MET A 59 13.64 19.68 -9.43
N SER A 60 12.64 19.95 -8.60
CA SER A 60 12.22 21.32 -8.23
C SER A 60 12.76 21.74 -6.87
N GLY A 61 13.07 20.76 -6.02
CA GLY A 61 13.49 20.95 -4.64
C GLY A 61 12.33 21.19 -3.67
N VAL A 62 12.57 20.83 -2.41
CA VAL A 62 11.73 21.15 -1.26
C VAL A 62 11.86 22.65 -0.97
N ARG A 63 10.75 23.31 -0.65
CA ARG A 63 10.71 24.78 -0.47
C ARG A 63 10.87 25.22 0.97
N SER A 64 10.43 24.40 1.91
CA SER A 64 10.47 24.70 3.34
C SER A 64 10.53 23.44 4.19
N GLU A 65 10.94 23.60 5.44
CA GLU A 65 10.89 22.53 6.44
C GLU A 65 9.46 22.06 6.75
N GLU A 66 8.44 22.86 6.43
CA GLU A 66 7.03 22.50 6.57
C GLU A 66 6.69 21.25 5.76
N GLU A 67 7.28 21.08 4.58
CA GLU A 67 7.04 19.88 3.75
C GLU A 67 7.55 18.61 4.45
N ILE A 68 8.69 18.69 5.13
CA ILE A 68 9.24 17.59 5.95
C ILE A 68 8.34 17.34 7.16
N TYR A 69 7.88 18.41 7.81
CA TYR A 69 6.95 18.31 8.94
C TYR A 69 5.63 17.64 8.51
N MET A 70 5.09 17.97 7.34
CA MET A 70 3.88 17.32 6.81
C MET A 70 4.07 15.81 6.62
N MET A 71 5.25 15.36 6.21
CA MET A 71 5.56 13.92 6.12
C MET A 71 5.56 13.23 7.49
N HIS A 72 6.11 13.88 8.53
CA HIS A 72 6.00 13.38 9.90
C HIS A 72 4.54 13.29 10.34
N GLN A 73 3.74 14.33 10.07
CA GLN A 73 2.31 14.29 10.39
C GLN A 73 1.60 13.14 9.65
N ALA A 74 1.91 12.91 8.39
CA ALA A 74 1.32 11.82 7.61
C ALA A 74 1.56 10.45 8.26
N ALA A 75 2.80 10.17 8.70
CA ALA A 75 3.18 8.88 9.25
C ALA A 75 2.72 8.68 10.71
N TYR A 76 2.83 9.72 11.56
CA TYR A 76 2.64 9.58 13.00
C TYR A 76 1.27 10.06 13.49
N ARG A 77 0.62 10.98 12.79
CA ARG A 77 -0.69 11.49 13.17
C ARG A 77 -1.83 10.97 12.30
N TYR A 78 -1.58 10.85 10.99
CA TYR A 78 -2.60 10.44 10.03
C TYR A 78 -2.48 8.98 9.59
N CYS A 79 -1.58 8.19 10.19
CA CYS A 79 -1.57 6.73 10.11
C CYS A 79 -1.96 6.08 11.43
N SER A 80 -2.66 4.95 11.38
CA SER A 80 -3.07 4.17 12.56
C SER A 80 -3.01 2.67 12.26
N PRO A 81 -2.15 1.86 12.93
CA PRO A 81 -1.05 2.32 13.79
C PRO A 81 -0.10 3.28 13.07
N GLU A 82 0.73 3.98 13.84
CA GLU A 82 1.79 4.82 13.29
C GLU A 82 2.72 4.01 12.39
N SER A 83 3.18 4.62 11.30
CA SER A 83 4.11 3.99 10.36
C SER A 83 5.51 4.56 10.54
N SER A 84 6.50 3.69 10.68
CA SER A 84 7.90 4.10 10.68
C SER A 84 8.28 4.65 9.31
N ILE A 85 9.00 5.78 9.30
CA ILE A 85 9.56 6.36 8.08
C ILE A 85 11.00 6.81 8.34
N ARG A 86 11.83 6.85 7.29
CA ARG A 86 13.19 7.37 7.33
C ARG A 86 13.36 8.45 6.29
N PHE A 87 14.10 9.50 6.64
CA PHE A 87 14.42 10.62 5.77
C PHE A 87 15.90 10.59 5.40
N ASP A 88 16.18 10.73 4.12
CA ASP A 88 17.51 10.96 3.58
C ASP A 88 17.46 12.25 2.73
N THR A 89 18.26 13.26 3.08
CA THR A 89 18.25 14.57 2.44
C THR A 89 19.44 14.72 1.51
N TYR A 90 19.19 15.13 0.29
CA TYR A 90 20.18 15.33 -0.76
C TYR A 90 20.15 16.77 -1.27
N HIS A 91 21.33 17.37 -1.43
CA HIS A 91 21.46 18.70 -2.01
C HIS A 91 22.12 18.58 -3.38
N VAL A 92 21.40 18.89 -4.44
CA VAL A 92 21.87 18.75 -5.82
C VAL A 92 21.52 19.99 -6.62
N ASP A 93 22.53 20.60 -7.28
CA ASP A 93 22.40 21.79 -8.11
C ASP A 93 21.64 22.94 -7.41
N GLY A 94 21.92 23.18 -6.13
CA GLY A 94 21.30 24.22 -5.30
C GLY A 94 19.86 23.90 -4.86
N ARG A 95 19.39 22.68 -5.07
CA ARG A 95 18.06 22.21 -4.66
C ARG A 95 18.17 21.11 -3.62
N THR A 96 17.23 21.08 -2.70
CA THR A 96 17.11 20.04 -1.67
C THR A 96 16.04 19.05 -2.10
N ILE A 97 16.41 17.77 -2.23
CA ILE A 97 15.50 16.65 -2.46
C ILE A 97 15.47 15.77 -1.21
N VAL A 98 14.30 15.38 -0.78
CA VAL A 98 14.15 14.49 0.38
C VAL A 98 13.59 13.15 -0.09
N VAL A 99 14.32 12.08 0.18
CA VAL A 99 13.86 10.71 -0.04
C VAL A 99 13.30 10.18 1.27
N VAL A 100 12.00 9.90 1.28
CA VAL A 100 11.31 9.33 2.44
C VAL A 100 11.09 7.85 2.21
N THR A 101 11.76 7.01 2.98
CA THR A 101 11.61 5.55 2.91
C THR A 101 10.54 5.09 3.88
N VAL A 102 9.55 4.35 3.38
CA VAL A 102 8.48 3.70 4.15
C VAL A 102 8.72 2.19 4.09
N PRO A 103 9.15 1.53 5.17
CA PRO A 103 9.32 0.08 5.17
C PRO A 103 7.96 -0.64 5.16
N PRO A 104 7.90 -1.89 4.68
CA PRO A 104 6.73 -2.72 4.87
C PRO A 104 6.47 -2.93 6.37
N SER A 105 5.22 -2.82 6.80
CA SER A 105 4.86 -2.96 8.21
C SER A 105 4.56 -4.41 8.57
N ASP A 106 5.04 -4.85 9.74
CA ASP A 106 4.65 -6.12 10.34
C ASP A 106 3.27 -6.03 11.05
N ARG A 107 2.77 -4.79 11.30
CA ARG A 107 1.50 -4.52 12.00
C ARG A 107 0.39 -4.11 11.04
N ARG A 108 0.28 -4.79 9.90
CA ARG A 108 -0.79 -4.53 8.92
C ARG A 108 -2.17 -4.87 9.49
N PRO A 109 -3.21 -4.10 9.17
CA PRO A 109 -3.23 -2.97 8.26
C PRO A 109 -2.81 -1.66 8.91
N ILE A 110 -2.02 -0.85 8.20
CA ILE A 110 -1.83 0.57 8.50
C ILE A 110 -2.94 1.34 7.82
N TYR A 111 -3.77 2.02 8.58
CA TYR A 111 -4.86 2.86 8.04
C TYR A 111 -4.39 4.29 7.86
N ALA A 112 -4.76 4.92 6.76
CA ALA A 112 -4.74 6.37 6.64
C ALA A 112 -6.04 6.95 7.23
N ILE A 113 -5.91 8.01 8.03
CA ILE A 113 -7.00 8.74 8.65
C ILE A 113 -7.33 9.93 7.76
N GLY A 114 -8.47 9.88 7.11
CA GLY A 114 -8.99 10.95 6.26
C GLY A 114 -9.88 11.92 7.02
N ASP A 115 -10.65 12.68 6.27
CA ASP A 115 -11.62 13.64 6.81
C ASP A 115 -12.60 12.95 7.76
N GLU A 116 -13.06 13.69 8.77
CA GLU A 116 -13.99 13.20 9.81
C GLU A 116 -13.47 11.95 10.55
N GLY A 117 -12.15 11.67 10.50
CA GLY A 117 -11.55 10.52 11.19
C GLY A 117 -11.81 9.17 10.50
N VAL A 118 -12.31 9.16 9.28
CA VAL A 118 -12.56 7.93 8.52
C VAL A 118 -11.25 7.21 8.21
N LYS A 119 -11.13 5.96 8.67
CA LYS A 119 -9.94 5.11 8.49
C LYS A 119 -10.08 4.22 7.26
N LYS A 120 -9.15 4.33 6.32
CA LYS A 120 -9.03 3.43 5.14
C LYS A 120 -7.62 2.90 5.02
N ALA A 121 -7.48 1.58 4.82
CA ALA A 121 -6.19 0.98 4.47
C ALA A 121 -6.02 1.02 2.96
N TYR A 122 -4.80 1.30 2.52
CA TYR A 122 -4.45 1.33 1.10
C TYR A 122 -3.40 0.26 0.82
N ILE A 123 -3.35 -0.20 -0.43
CA ILE A 123 -2.29 -1.03 -0.99
C ILE A 123 -1.73 -0.33 -2.22
N ARG A 124 -0.45 -0.54 -2.50
CA ARG A 124 0.20 -0.03 -3.72
C ARG A 124 0.05 -1.07 -4.82
N ILE A 125 -0.47 -0.66 -5.97
CA ILE A 125 -0.55 -1.48 -7.18
C ILE A 125 0.00 -0.64 -8.32
N ALA A 126 1.13 -1.05 -8.88
CA ALA A 126 1.91 -0.25 -9.81
C ALA A 126 2.23 1.15 -9.20
N ASP A 127 1.73 2.22 -9.79
CA ASP A 127 1.89 3.61 -9.34
C ASP A 127 0.64 4.18 -8.63
N GLU A 128 -0.35 3.35 -8.30
CA GLU A 128 -1.60 3.78 -7.68
C GLU A 128 -1.77 3.32 -6.23
N ASN A 129 -2.42 4.16 -5.42
CA ASN A 129 -2.83 3.85 -4.05
C ASN A 129 -4.30 3.39 -4.05
N ILE A 130 -4.53 2.10 -3.97
CA ILE A 130 -5.86 1.49 -4.05
C ILE A 130 -6.38 1.15 -2.66
N VAL A 131 -7.66 1.41 -2.39
CA VAL A 131 -8.29 1.02 -1.12
C VAL A 131 -8.30 -0.50 -0.99
N ALA A 132 -7.74 -1.01 0.10
CA ALA A 132 -7.69 -2.44 0.37
C ALA A 132 -9.11 -3.04 0.47
N SER A 133 -9.32 -4.18 -0.17
CA SER A 133 -10.60 -4.87 -0.11
C SER A 133 -10.86 -5.49 1.28
N PRO A 134 -12.11 -5.81 1.63
CA PRO A 134 -12.42 -6.55 2.85
C PRO A 134 -11.65 -7.87 2.98
N VAL A 135 -11.30 -8.51 1.87
CA VAL A 135 -10.51 -9.75 1.85
C VAL A 135 -9.06 -9.48 2.29
N HIS A 136 -8.44 -8.37 1.84
CA HIS A 136 -7.11 -7.97 2.31
C HIS A 136 -7.09 -7.70 3.82
N LEU A 137 -8.11 -7.00 4.34
CA LEU A 137 -8.22 -6.76 5.79
C LEU A 137 -8.34 -8.07 6.59
N ALA A 138 -9.10 -9.03 6.07
CA ALA A 138 -9.22 -10.35 6.69
C ALA A 138 -7.93 -11.17 6.59
N LEU A 139 -7.22 -11.09 5.46
CA LEU A 139 -5.92 -11.73 5.25
C LEU A 139 -4.88 -11.25 6.26
N TRP A 140 -4.72 -9.95 6.44
CA TRP A 140 -3.78 -9.39 7.41
C TRP A 140 -4.09 -9.80 8.85
N ARG A 141 -5.38 -9.79 9.24
CA ARG A 141 -5.80 -10.28 10.56
C ARG A 141 -5.46 -11.76 10.77
N ALA A 142 -5.70 -12.59 9.76
CA ALA A 142 -5.38 -14.01 9.82
C ALA A 142 -3.87 -14.26 9.95
N SER A 143 -3.05 -13.49 9.20
CA SER A 143 -1.58 -13.61 9.23
C SER A 143 -0.96 -13.19 10.56
N GLN A 144 -1.65 -12.37 11.36
CA GLN A 144 -1.18 -11.89 12.68
C GLN A 144 -1.70 -12.72 13.85
N SER A 145 -2.46 -13.78 13.60
CA SER A 145 -2.98 -14.63 14.67
C SER A 145 -1.84 -15.35 15.42
N PRO A 146 -1.67 -15.14 16.73
CA PRO A 146 -0.62 -15.80 17.51
C PRO A 146 -0.74 -17.33 17.51
N GLN A 147 -1.95 -17.85 17.30
CA GLN A 147 -2.26 -19.28 17.24
C GLN A 147 -2.05 -19.88 15.84
N GLY A 148 -1.60 -19.05 14.89
CA GLY A 148 -1.53 -19.43 13.50
C GLY A 148 -2.91 -19.46 12.83
N THR A 149 -2.92 -19.85 11.57
CA THR A 149 -4.14 -20.00 10.77
C THR A 149 -4.25 -21.45 10.34
N MET A 150 -5.35 -22.09 10.69
CA MET A 150 -5.65 -23.45 10.22
C MET A 150 -6.68 -23.40 9.10
N MET A 151 -6.54 -24.30 8.14
CA MET A 151 -7.51 -24.49 7.08
C MET A 151 -8.04 -25.91 7.13
N THR A 152 -9.34 -26.03 7.36
CA THR A 152 -10.05 -27.31 7.29
C THR A 152 -10.83 -27.35 5.98
N TYR A 153 -10.74 -28.43 5.24
CA TYR A 153 -11.51 -28.64 4.04
C TYR A 153 -12.97 -28.97 4.40
N THR A 154 -13.83 -27.98 4.28
CA THR A 154 -15.26 -28.06 4.60
C THR A 154 -16.09 -27.91 3.33
N ASP A 155 -17.39 -28.24 3.39
CA ASP A 155 -18.32 -28.02 2.27
C ASP A 155 -18.33 -26.56 1.81
N ALA A 156 -18.15 -25.61 2.72
CA ALA A 156 -18.07 -24.19 2.36
C ALA A 156 -16.79 -23.88 1.56
N VAL A 157 -15.64 -24.47 1.91
CA VAL A 157 -14.41 -24.35 1.12
C VAL A 157 -14.59 -24.98 -0.24
N LYS A 158 -15.16 -26.19 -0.30
CA LYS A 158 -15.46 -26.89 -1.56
C LYS A 158 -16.30 -26.01 -2.49
N LYS A 159 -17.41 -25.45 -1.98
CA LYS A 159 -18.27 -24.53 -2.76
C LYS A 159 -17.52 -23.32 -3.32
N ILE A 160 -16.61 -22.71 -2.54
CA ILE A 160 -15.83 -21.58 -3.04
C ILE A 160 -14.89 -22.01 -4.17
N LEU A 161 -14.20 -23.15 -4.01
CA LEU A 161 -13.29 -23.66 -5.02
C LEU A 161 -14.04 -24.08 -6.31
N GLU A 162 -15.22 -24.68 -6.20
CA GLU A 162 -16.07 -25.00 -7.34
C GLU A 162 -16.50 -23.73 -8.11
N VAL A 163 -16.87 -22.66 -7.39
CA VAL A 163 -17.24 -21.37 -7.98
C VAL A 163 -16.07 -20.71 -8.73
N LEU A 164 -14.83 -20.94 -8.27
CA LEU A 164 -13.59 -20.36 -8.81
C LEU A 164 -12.88 -21.27 -9.83
N GLN A 165 -13.39 -22.48 -10.08
CA GLN A 165 -12.71 -23.47 -10.89
C GLN A 165 -12.44 -23.03 -12.35
N GLU A 166 -13.38 -22.28 -12.95
CA GLU A 166 -13.31 -21.90 -14.36
C GLU A 166 -12.70 -20.52 -14.59
N GLN A 167 -12.84 -19.61 -13.63
CA GLN A 167 -12.43 -18.21 -13.78
C GLN A 167 -12.27 -17.48 -12.45
N ARG A 168 -11.45 -16.44 -12.47
CA ARG A 168 -11.38 -15.47 -11.38
C ARG A 168 -12.65 -14.63 -11.33
N LEU A 169 -13.16 -14.37 -10.12
CA LEU A 169 -14.42 -13.65 -9.92
C LEU A 169 -14.26 -12.55 -8.87
N PRO A 170 -15.00 -11.44 -8.99
CA PRO A 170 -15.07 -10.44 -7.95
C PRO A 170 -15.89 -10.94 -6.76
N LEU A 171 -15.58 -10.41 -5.56
CA LEU A 171 -16.20 -10.82 -4.28
C LEU A 171 -17.73 -10.93 -4.35
N ASN A 172 -18.41 -9.95 -4.96
CA ASN A 172 -19.88 -9.94 -5.03
C ASN A 172 -20.43 -11.13 -5.85
N GLN A 173 -19.74 -11.54 -6.90
CA GLN A 173 -20.15 -12.70 -7.70
C GLN A 173 -19.90 -14.01 -6.96
N ILE A 174 -18.76 -14.11 -6.22
CA ILE A 174 -18.47 -15.29 -5.40
C ILE A 174 -19.55 -15.46 -4.32
N VAL A 175 -19.91 -14.38 -3.62
CA VAL A 175 -20.98 -14.40 -2.61
C VAL A 175 -22.28 -14.90 -3.21
N ARG A 176 -22.69 -14.35 -4.37
CA ARG A 176 -23.93 -14.73 -5.03
C ARG A 176 -23.95 -16.19 -5.52
N ARG A 177 -22.84 -16.65 -6.14
CA ARG A 177 -22.76 -18.00 -6.72
C ARG A 177 -22.58 -19.09 -5.66
N SER A 178 -21.86 -18.80 -4.58
CA SER A 178 -21.64 -19.78 -3.49
C SER A 178 -22.84 -19.95 -2.56
N HIS A 179 -23.79 -18.98 -2.58
CA HIS A 179 -24.91 -18.91 -1.62
C HIS A 179 -24.45 -18.88 -0.15
N LEU A 180 -23.21 -18.45 0.13
CA LEU A 180 -22.67 -18.30 1.47
C LEU A 180 -22.78 -16.86 1.97
N PRO A 181 -22.93 -16.64 3.28
CA PRO A 181 -22.92 -15.30 3.86
C PRO A 181 -21.63 -14.57 3.52
N ARG A 182 -21.72 -13.28 3.13
CA ARG A 182 -20.58 -12.45 2.74
C ARG A 182 -19.38 -12.47 3.72
N PRO A 183 -19.58 -12.38 5.05
CA PRO A 183 -18.46 -12.47 5.99
C PRO A 183 -17.74 -13.83 5.93
N LYS A 184 -18.51 -14.91 5.70
CA LYS A 184 -17.94 -16.24 5.55
C LYS A 184 -17.08 -16.36 4.29
N VAL A 185 -17.57 -15.84 3.16
CA VAL A 185 -16.81 -15.80 1.90
C VAL A 185 -15.51 -15.02 2.07
N ILE A 186 -15.56 -13.82 2.66
CA ILE A 186 -14.37 -12.99 2.94
C ILE A 186 -13.34 -13.76 3.76
N SER A 187 -13.77 -14.41 4.85
CA SER A 187 -12.89 -15.21 5.72
C SER A 187 -12.28 -16.40 4.97
N LEU A 188 -13.05 -17.09 4.14
CA LEU A 188 -12.56 -18.24 3.38
C LEU A 188 -11.58 -17.80 2.29
N LEU A 189 -11.89 -16.75 1.53
CA LEU A 189 -10.96 -16.21 0.53
C LEU A 189 -9.64 -15.77 1.16
N ALA A 190 -9.68 -15.07 2.29
CA ALA A 190 -8.49 -14.66 3.01
C ALA A 190 -7.61 -15.85 3.41
N ARG A 191 -8.22 -16.93 3.92
CA ARG A 191 -7.49 -18.17 4.25
C ARG A 191 -6.93 -18.86 3.02
N LEU A 192 -7.71 -18.98 1.95
CA LEU A 192 -7.26 -19.60 0.69
C LEU A 192 -6.07 -18.84 0.09
N ILE A 193 -6.07 -17.51 0.17
CA ILE A 193 -4.94 -16.67 -0.26
C ILE A 193 -3.74 -16.87 0.68
N HIS A 194 -3.96 -16.90 2.00
CA HIS A 194 -2.90 -17.11 2.99
C HIS A 194 -2.15 -18.43 2.73
N PHE A 195 -2.86 -19.49 2.41
CA PHE A 195 -2.29 -20.80 2.06
C PHE A 195 -1.89 -20.94 0.59
N ARG A 196 -1.94 -19.84 -0.19
CA ARG A 196 -1.57 -19.80 -1.62
C ARG A 196 -2.37 -20.79 -2.50
N VAL A 197 -3.59 -21.11 -2.09
CA VAL A 197 -4.51 -21.97 -2.88
C VAL A 197 -5.14 -21.19 -4.00
N ILE A 198 -5.45 -19.91 -3.75
CA ILE A 198 -5.92 -18.94 -4.73
C ILE A 198 -5.08 -17.67 -4.66
N GLN A 199 -5.21 -16.84 -5.69
CA GLN A 199 -4.57 -15.53 -5.77
C GLN A 199 -5.63 -14.45 -5.98
N TRP A 200 -5.22 -13.20 -5.85
CA TRP A 200 -6.02 -12.05 -6.24
C TRP A 200 -5.33 -11.27 -7.36
N GLU A 201 -6.13 -10.56 -8.10
CA GLU A 201 -5.69 -9.68 -9.18
C GLU A 201 -6.52 -8.40 -9.13
N TYR A 202 -5.94 -7.27 -9.50
CA TYR A 202 -6.64 -6.00 -9.64
C TYR A 202 -6.63 -5.57 -11.11
N THR A 203 -7.79 -5.50 -11.69
CA THR A 203 -7.97 -5.07 -13.08
C THR A 203 -9.32 -4.37 -13.22
N ASN A 204 -9.42 -3.41 -14.14
CA ASN A 204 -10.62 -2.61 -14.36
C ASN A 204 -11.21 -2.02 -13.05
N GLN A 205 -10.35 -1.50 -12.18
CA GLN A 205 -10.69 -0.90 -10.88
C GLN A 205 -11.43 -1.86 -9.91
N GLN A 206 -11.21 -3.16 -10.05
CA GLN A 206 -11.85 -4.18 -9.24
C GLN A 206 -10.91 -5.32 -8.89
N PHE A 207 -11.08 -5.88 -7.68
CA PHE A 207 -10.36 -7.09 -7.25
C PHE A 207 -11.10 -8.35 -7.72
N PHE A 208 -10.34 -9.27 -8.31
CA PHE A 208 -10.76 -10.61 -8.70
C PHE A 208 -9.98 -11.64 -7.88
N PHE A 209 -10.60 -12.77 -7.60
CA PHE A 209 -10.05 -13.86 -6.80
C PHE A 209 -10.22 -15.19 -7.55
N GLY A 210 -9.17 -16.05 -7.54
CA GLY A 210 -9.17 -17.37 -8.18
C GLY A 210 -7.80 -18.02 -8.27
#